data_35f2f1663e94be0b345b57fe5f743bf5
#
_entry.id   35f2f1663e94be0b345b57fe5f743bf5
#
_cell.length_a   1.000
_cell.length_b   1.000
_cell.length_c   1.000
_cell.angle_alpha   90.00
_cell.angle_beta   90.00
_cell.angle_gamma   90.00
#
_symmetry.space_group_name_H-M   'P 1'
#
loop_
_entity.id
_entity.type
_entity.pdbx_description
1 polymer ?
#
loop_
_entity_poly.entity_id
_entity_poly.type
_entity_poly.pdbx_seq_one_letter_code
_entity_poly.pdbx_strand_id
1 'polypeptide(L)'
;MANGGRTARHSPFAIRPFRIDTMTGTPDAPLQRRHRALAAWCFLLVIAMVGAAYAAVPLYRMFCEATGFDGTPRRAQRAPDQTIDKTVTVRFDGNVSPDLPWQFGPVQTTMTVKLGENVMAYYRATNTSDRPIKATAAYNIYPEIAASYFNKIDCFCFTEQVLEPGQSAELPVNFFVDPVMVRDKDARAITHIAVSYTFYPVATPGGVAQKPAGKSG
;
A
#
# COMPACT_ATOMS: atom_id res chain seq x y z
N MET A 1 -40.19 -48.89 -92.11
CA MET A 1 -40.19 -48.97 -90.62
C MET A 1 -39.15 -48.02 -90.08
N ALA A 2 -39.60 -46.96 -89.47
CA ALA A 2 -38.81 -45.88 -89.00
C ALA A 2 -38.37 -46.10 -87.57
N ASN A 3 -37.14 -45.83 -87.23
CA ASN A 3 -36.74 -45.73 -85.85
C ASN A 3 -35.95 -44.45 -85.66
N GLY A 4 -36.59 -43.46 -85.02
CA GLY A 4 -36.04 -42.15 -84.77
C GLY A 4 -35.21 -42.14 -83.51
N GLY A 5 -33.90 -41.92 -83.63
CA GLY A 5 -32.98 -41.67 -82.55
C GLY A 5 -33.03 -40.20 -82.12
N ARG A 6 -33.50 -39.94 -80.89
CA ARG A 6 -33.44 -38.63 -80.23
C ARG A 6 -32.06 -38.42 -79.59
N THR A 7 -31.26 -37.59 -80.20
CA THR A 7 -29.98 -37.13 -79.57
C THR A 7 -30.26 -36.07 -78.52
N ALA A 8 -29.98 -36.42 -77.25
CA ALA A 8 -30.00 -35.50 -76.13
C ALA A 8 -28.87 -34.52 -76.28
N ARG A 9 -29.17 -33.22 -76.35
CA ARG A 9 -28.22 -32.16 -76.35
C ARG A 9 -27.79 -31.86 -74.89
N HIS A 10 -26.61 -32.25 -74.57
CA HIS A 10 -25.97 -31.78 -73.30
C HIS A 10 -25.58 -30.31 -73.47
N SER A 11 -26.22 -29.44 -72.69
CA SER A 11 -25.79 -28.05 -72.53
C SER A 11 -24.59 -28.04 -71.61
N PRO A 12 -23.44 -27.45 -71.97
CA PRO A 12 -22.32 -27.22 -71.00
C PRO A 12 -22.71 -26.12 -70.04
N PHE A 13 -22.79 -26.48 -68.80
CA PHE A 13 -22.96 -25.54 -67.70
C PHE A 13 -21.68 -24.65 -67.64
N ALA A 14 -21.71 -23.43 -68.15
CA ALA A 14 -20.64 -22.50 -68.14
C ALA A 14 -20.55 -21.92 -66.73
N ILE A 15 -19.57 -22.38 -65.97
CA ILE A 15 -19.18 -21.80 -64.69
C ILE A 15 -18.55 -20.44 -65.03
N ARG A 16 -19.29 -19.38 -64.74
CA ARG A 16 -18.73 -18.02 -64.79
C ARG A 16 -17.70 -17.91 -63.67
N PRO A 17 -16.45 -17.52 -63.97
CA PRO A 17 -15.47 -17.24 -62.91
C PRO A 17 -15.97 -16.03 -62.09
N PHE A 18 -16.06 -16.21 -60.80
CA PHE A 18 -16.36 -15.15 -59.84
C PHE A 18 -15.19 -14.15 -59.89
N ARG A 19 -15.41 -13.05 -60.57
CA ARG A 19 -14.46 -11.97 -60.66
C ARG A 19 -14.48 -11.28 -59.28
N ILE A 20 -13.46 -11.53 -58.48
CA ILE A 20 -13.18 -10.72 -57.30
C ILE A 20 -12.64 -9.39 -57.82
N ASP A 21 -13.54 -8.44 -57.99
CA ASP A 21 -13.14 -7.07 -58.17
C ASP A 21 -12.50 -6.62 -56.88
N THR A 22 -11.15 -6.62 -56.85
CA THR A 22 -10.38 -5.97 -55.81
C THR A 22 -10.75 -4.49 -55.86
N MET A 23 -11.61 -4.07 -54.94
CA MET A 23 -11.90 -2.67 -54.67
C MET A 23 -10.61 -1.99 -54.15
N THR A 24 -9.69 -1.71 -55.02
CA THR A 24 -8.65 -0.71 -54.79
C THR A 24 -9.24 0.70 -54.97
N GLY A 25 -10.25 1.00 -54.15
CA GLY A 25 -10.69 2.38 -53.96
C GLY A 25 -9.58 3.08 -53.20
N THR A 26 -8.91 4.03 -53.88
CA THR A 26 -8.08 5.04 -53.20
C THR A 26 -8.95 5.69 -52.13
N PRO A 27 -8.59 5.62 -50.84
CA PRO A 27 -9.43 6.18 -49.77
C PRO A 27 -9.51 7.70 -50.00
N ASP A 28 -10.74 8.20 -50.17
CA ASP A 28 -11.02 9.62 -50.40
C ASP A 28 -10.34 10.46 -49.32
N ALA A 29 -9.54 11.45 -49.73
CA ALA A 29 -8.73 12.31 -48.87
C ALA A 29 -9.49 12.93 -47.65
N PRO A 30 -10.78 13.29 -47.75
CA PRO A 30 -11.57 13.78 -46.63
C PRO A 30 -11.86 12.68 -45.57
N LEU A 31 -12.03 11.43 -45.99
CA LEU A 31 -12.29 10.31 -45.08
C LEU A 31 -11.04 9.94 -44.26
N GLN A 32 -9.88 9.94 -44.89
CA GLN A 32 -8.59 9.74 -44.22
C GLN A 32 -8.28 10.82 -43.19
N ARG A 33 -8.60 12.07 -43.46
CA ARG A 33 -8.44 13.17 -42.48
C ARG A 33 -9.30 12.95 -41.24
N ARG A 34 -10.56 12.52 -41.41
CA ARG A 34 -11.47 12.22 -40.29
C ARG A 34 -10.98 11.03 -39.47
N HIS A 35 -10.52 9.97 -40.11
CA HIS A 35 -9.95 8.82 -39.41
C HIS A 35 -8.66 9.15 -38.63
N ARG A 36 -7.77 9.97 -39.22
CA ARG A 36 -6.57 10.45 -38.53
C ARG A 36 -6.91 11.36 -37.37
N ALA A 37 -7.88 12.24 -37.46
CA ALA A 37 -8.34 13.08 -36.39
C ALA A 37 -8.95 12.22 -35.25
N LEU A 38 -9.79 11.22 -35.58
CA LEU A 38 -10.37 10.32 -34.60
C LEU A 38 -9.30 9.49 -33.88
N ALA A 39 -8.34 8.95 -34.62
CA ALA A 39 -7.22 8.21 -34.05
C ALA A 39 -6.36 9.08 -33.12
N ALA A 40 -6.10 10.35 -33.53
CA ALA A 40 -5.38 11.30 -32.68
C ALA A 40 -6.14 11.61 -31.37
N TRP A 41 -7.45 11.80 -31.46
CA TRP A 41 -8.29 12.02 -30.27
C TRP A 41 -8.32 10.82 -29.34
N CYS A 42 -8.44 9.59 -29.87
CA CYS A 42 -8.37 8.36 -29.08
C CYS A 42 -7.01 8.22 -28.41
N PHE A 43 -5.93 8.50 -29.12
CA PHE A 43 -4.57 8.43 -28.58
C PHE A 43 -4.36 9.46 -27.46
N LEU A 44 -4.83 10.69 -27.68
CA LEU A 44 -4.76 11.76 -26.67
C LEU A 44 -5.57 11.40 -25.41
N LEU A 45 -6.73 10.79 -25.58
CA LEU A 45 -7.57 10.32 -24.49
C LEU A 45 -6.86 9.21 -23.67
N VAL A 46 -6.21 8.27 -24.34
CA VAL A 46 -5.44 7.22 -23.66
C VAL A 46 -4.29 7.83 -22.86
N ILE A 47 -3.53 8.77 -23.44
CA ILE A 47 -2.45 9.49 -22.74
C ILE A 47 -3.01 10.24 -21.53
N ALA A 48 -4.14 10.91 -21.67
CA ALA A 48 -4.77 11.65 -20.57
C ALA A 48 -5.22 10.70 -19.44
N MET A 49 -5.78 9.53 -19.76
CA MET A 49 -6.17 8.53 -18.77
C MET A 49 -4.95 7.95 -18.03
N VAL A 50 -3.88 7.61 -18.75
CA VAL A 50 -2.63 7.14 -18.15
C VAL A 50 -2.02 8.23 -17.26
N GLY A 51 -1.99 9.48 -17.74
CA GLY A 51 -1.52 10.62 -16.97
C GLY A 51 -2.34 10.85 -15.69
N ALA A 52 -3.67 10.74 -15.77
CA ALA A 52 -4.56 10.86 -14.62
C ALA A 52 -4.33 9.72 -13.61
N ALA A 53 -4.14 8.48 -14.08
CA ALA A 53 -3.82 7.34 -13.21
C ALA A 53 -2.49 7.53 -12.46
N TYR A 54 -1.46 8.02 -13.14
CA TYR A 54 -0.19 8.34 -12.50
C TYR A 54 -0.29 9.51 -11.51
N ALA A 55 -1.07 10.53 -11.84
CA ALA A 55 -1.27 11.69 -10.98
C ALA A 55 -2.14 11.37 -9.75
N ALA A 56 -3.03 10.38 -9.83
CA ALA A 56 -3.90 9.97 -8.73
C ALA A 56 -3.12 9.47 -7.51
N VAL A 57 -2.01 8.76 -7.71
CA VAL A 57 -1.21 8.20 -6.60
C VAL A 57 -0.59 9.28 -5.70
N PRO A 58 0.16 10.27 -6.23
CA PRO A 58 0.72 11.31 -5.38
C PRO A 58 -0.37 12.23 -4.80
N LEU A 59 -1.45 12.48 -5.56
CA LEU A 59 -2.57 13.29 -5.08
C LEU A 59 -3.28 12.60 -3.90
N TYR A 60 -3.49 11.29 -3.98
CA TYR A 60 -4.08 10.50 -2.90
C TYR A 60 -3.18 10.51 -1.64
N ARG A 61 -1.86 10.37 -1.81
CA ARG A 61 -0.91 10.48 -0.68
C ARG A 61 -0.98 11.85 0.00
N MET A 62 -0.97 12.93 -0.78
CA MET A 62 -1.11 14.29 -0.25
C MET A 62 -2.44 14.47 0.49
N PHE A 63 -3.52 13.90 -0.04
CA PHE A 63 -4.82 13.93 0.60
C PHE A 63 -4.81 13.17 1.94
N CYS A 64 -4.26 11.95 1.99
CA CYS A 64 -4.14 11.16 3.22
C CYS A 64 -3.25 11.86 4.26
N GLU A 65 -2.12 12.46 3.83
CA GLU A 65 -1.24 13.22 4.72
C GLU A 65 -1.92 14.49 5.28
N ALA A 66 -2.71 15.18 4.46
CA ALA A 66 -3.40 16.40 4.87
C ALA A 66 -4.61 16.13 5.77
N THR A 67 -5.35 15.05 5.50
CA THR A 67 -6.60 14.73 6.22
C THR A 67 -6.40 13.76 7.37
N GLY A 68 -5.28 12.99 7.38
CA GLY A 68 -5.07 11.89 8.32
C GLY A 68 -6.01 10.71 8.09
N PHE A 69 -6.66 10.64 6.93
CA PHE A 69 -7.51 9.53 6.51
C PHE A 69 -6.63 8.28 6.35
N ASP A 70 -7.15 7.10 6.70
CA ASP A 70 -6.45 5.82 6.63
C ASP A 70 -5.53 5.51 7.83
N GLY A 71 -5.77 6.15 9.00
CA GLY A 71 -5.07 5.81 10.24
C GLY A 71 -3.56 6.04 10.22
N THR A 72 -3.05 6.79 9.22
CA THR A 72 -1.65 7.18 9.18
C THR A 72 -1.38 8.18 10.30
N PRO A 73 -0.63 7.79 11.34
CA PRO A 73 -0.35 8.69 12.45
C PRO A 73 0.49 9.86 11.97
N ARG A 74 0.05 11.05 12.34
CA ARG A 74 0.73 12.29 11.99
C ARG A 74 2.10 12.35 12.64
N ARG A 75 3.12 12.74 11.89
CA ARG A 75 4.37 13.23 12.45
C ARG A 75 4.13 14.65 12.94
N ALA A 76 4.09 14.86 14.23
CA ALA A 76 4.10 16.19 14.79
C ALA A 76 5.55 16.65 14.96
N GLN A 77 5.87 17.85 14.51
CA GLN A 77 7.20 18.45 14.74
C GLN A 77 7.34 18.97 16.16
N ARG A 78 6.24 19.17 16.88
CA ARG A 78 6.20 19.71 18.26
C ARG A 78 4.91 19.24 18.95
N ALA A 79 5.01 19.00 20.26
CA ALA A 79 3.84 18.84 21.11
C ALA A 79 3.03 20.14 21.18
N PRO A 80 1.70 20.09 21.34
CA PRO A 80 0.90 21.30 21.53
C PRO A 80 1.26 22.00 22.83
N ASP A 81 1.18 23.34 22.83
CA ASP A 81 1.49 24.17 24.00
C ASP A 81 0.41 24.06 25.12
N GLN A 82 -0.67 23.33 24.88
CA GLN A 82 -1.79 23.17 25.83
C GLN A 82 -1.97 21.70 26.22
N THR A 83 -1.89 21.46 27.52
CA THR A 83 -2.25 20.20 28.15
C THR A 83 -3.66 20.32 28.74
N ILE A 84 -4.50 19.32 28.58
CA ILE A 84 -5.84 19.24 29.15
C ILE A 84 -5.84 18.20 30.27
N ASP A 85 -6.57 18.46 31.37
CA ASP A 85 -6.63 17.54 32.53
C ASP A 85 -7.31 16.20 32.27
N LYS A 86 -7.81 15.97 31.04
CA LYS A 86 -8.31 14.66 30.63
C LYS A 86 -7.16 13.70 30.39
N THR A 87 -7.25 12.53 31.00
CA THR A 87 -6.26 11.44 30.87
C THR A 87 -6.74 10.32 29.97
N VAL A 88 -5.79 9.68 29.29
CA VAL A 88 -5.97 8.43 28.54
C VAL A 88 -4.91 7.44 29.00
N THR A 89 -5.30 6.17 29.07
CA THR A 89 -4.38 5.07 29.34
C THR A 89 -3.87 4.49 28.05
N VAL A 90 -2.56 4.56 27.83
CA VAL A 90 -1.90 4.00 26.65
C VAL A 90 -1.25 2.67 27.05
N ARG A 91 -1.64 1.59 26.39
CA ARG A 91 -1.04 0.28 26.52
C ARG A 91 -0.08 0.06 25.35
N PHE A 92 1.08 -0.50 25.67
CA PHE A 92 2.14 -0.79 24.71
C PHE A 92 2.31 -2.30 24.57
N ASP A 93 2.32 -2.78 23.32
CA ASP A 93 2.57 -4.18 22.97
C ASP A 93 3.74 -4.24 21.97
N GLY A 94 4.57 -5.29 22.08
CA GLY A 94 5.70 -5.53 21.20
C GLY A 94 5.69 -6.95 20.65
N ASN A 95 5.84 -7.08 19.33
CA ASN A 95 5.82 -8.35 18.63
C ASN A 95 7.02 -8.44 17.67
N VAL A 96 7.38 -9.66 17.29
CA VAL A 96 8.36 -9.92 16.25
C VAL A 96 7.78 -10.91 15.24
N SER A 97 8.18 -10.75 13.96
CA SER A 97 7.88 -11.73 12.93
C SER A 97 8.46 -13.10 13.31
N PRO A 98 7.81 -14.23 13.02
CA PRO A 98 8.34 -15.57 13.29
C PRO A 98 9.73 -15.84 12.68
N ASP A 99 10.07 -15.14 11.61
CA ASP A 99 11.35 -15.27 10.91
C ASP A 99 12.47 -14.40 11.51
N LEU A 100 12.16 -13.58 12.53
CA LEU A 100 13.12 -12.68 13.16
C LEU A 100 13.51 -13.22 14.55
N PRO A 101 14.74 -13.72 14.75
CA PRO A 101 15.19 -14.24 16.04
C PRO A 101 15.59 -13.09 16.99
N TRP A 102 14.63 -12.22 17.27
CA TRP A 102 14.76 -11.14 18.23
C TRP A 102 13.78 -11.31 19.38
N GLN A 103 14.16 -10.80 20.54
CA GLN A 103 13.22 -10.54 21.64
C GLN A 103 12.91 -9.05 21.62
N PHE A 104 11.63 -8.72 21.62
CA PHE A 104 11.19 -7.34 21.58
C PHE A 104 9.95 -7.14 22.47
N GLY A 105 9.97 -6.07 23.24
CA GLY A 105 8.84 -5.73 24.09
C GLY A 105 8.99 -4.36 24.74
N PRO A 106 7.87 -3.80 25.24
CA PRO A 106 7.88 -2.54 25.96
C PRO A 106 8.53 -2.69 27.34
N VAL A 107 9.25 -1.66 27.79
CA VAL A 107 9.78 -1.57 29.16
C VAL A 107 8.61 -1.26 30.12
N GLN A 108 7.70 -0.37 29.70
CA GLN A 108 6.46 -0.06 30.40
C GLN A 108 5.28 -0.57 29.55
N THR A 109 4.47 -1.45 30.09
CA THR A 109 3.32 -2.01 29.37
C THR A 109 2.11 -1.07 29.33
N THR A 110 2.04 -0.12 30.27
CA THR A 110 0.90 0.80 30.38
C THR A 110 1.35 2.12 30.99
N MET A 111 0.87 3.23 30.42
CA MET A 111 1.07 4.58 30.94
C MET A 111 -0.22 5.37 30.89
N THR A 112 -0.52 6.13 31.94
CA THR A 112 -1.63 7.10 31.94
C THR A 112 -1.06 8.47 31.68
N VAL A 113 -1.51 9.09 30.59
CA VAL A 113 -0.99 10.38 30.09
C VAL A 113 -2.11 11.40 29.96
N LYS A 114 -1.82 12.68 30.17
CA LYS A 114 -2.75 13.77 29.88
C LYS A 114 -2.76 14.09 28.39
N LEU A 115 -3.88 14.55 27.89
CA LEU A 115 -3.96 14.99 26.49
C LEU A 115 -3.10 16.23 26.29
N GLY A 116 -2.23 16.21 25.27
CA GLY A 116 -1.25 17.24 24.96
C GLY A 116 0.09 17.08 25.72
N GLU A 117 0.18 16.17 26.67
CA GLU A 117 1.40 15.87 27.38
C GLU A 117 2.39 15.12 26.48
N ASN A 118 3.62 15.64 26.41
CA ASN A 118 4.71 14.96 25.71
C ASN A 118 5.32 13.90 26.61
N VAL A 119 5.24 12.63 26.19
CA VAL A 119 5.65 11.48 26.98
C VAL A 119 6.60 10.60 26.20
N MET A 120 7.57 10.02 26.91
CA MET A 120 8.54 9.09 26.34
C MET A 120 8.30 7.67 26.89
N ALA A 121 8.06 6.73 25.97
CA ALA A 121 8.00 5.31 26.26
C ALA A 121 9.24 4.61 25.71
N TYR A 122 9.66 3.51 26.34
CA TYR A 122 10.84 2.76 25.92
C TYR A 122 10.46 1.34 25.57
N TYR A 123 11.05 0.84 24.48
CA TYR A 123 11.04 -0.56 24.11
C TYR A 123 12.46 -1.12 24.17
N ARG A 124 12.56 -2.40 24.39
CA ARG A 124 13.84 -3.12 24.35
C ARG A 124 13.80 -4.17 23.27
N ALA A 125 14.80 -4.16 22.39
CA ALA A 125 15.05 -5.16 21.38
C ALA A 125 16.36 -5.87 21.66
N THR A 126 16.41 -7.19 21.52
CA THR A 126 17.63 -8.02 21.70
C THR A 126 17.73 -9.01 20.56
N ASN A 127 18.85 -9.03 19.85
CA ASN A 127 19.15 -10.03 18.85
C ASN A 127 19.63 -11.31 19.53
N THR A 128 18.86 -12.40 19.42
CA THR A 128 19.20 -13.71 20.02
C THR A 128 19.93 -14.66 19.08
N SER A 129 20.24 -14.21 17.86
CA SER A 129 20.96 -14.99 16.87
C SER A 129 22.48 -14.81 17.00
N ASP A 130 23.21 -15.62 16.23
CA ASP A 130 24.66 -15.62 16.11
C ASP A 130 25.21 -14.70 15.00
N ARG A 131 24.34 -13.92 14.35
CA ARG A 131 24.67 -13.03 13.23
C ARG A 131 24.02 -11.66 13.36
N PRO A 132 24.61 -10.61 12.77
CA PRO A 132 23.96 -9.31 12.69
C PRO A 132 22.68 -9.41 11.87
N ILE A 133 21.59 -8.84 12.38
CA ILE A 133 20.31 -8.80 11.67
C ILE A 133 19.80 -7.37 11.59
N LYS A 134 19.36 -7.02 10.38
CA LYS A 134 18.69 -5.77 10.08
C LYS A 134 17.18 -5.97 10.10
N ALA A 135 16.48 -5.12 10.85
CA ALA A 135 15.04 -5.20 10.97
C ALA A 135 14.39 -3.82 10.92
N THR A 136 13.14 -3.78 10.51
CA THR A 136 12.29 -2.60 10.50
C THR A 136 11.04 -2.83 11.33
N ALA A 137 10.50 -1.78 11.95
CA ALA A 137 9.31 -1.86 12.76
C ALA A 137 8.11 -1.25 12.03
N ALA A 138 7.00 -1.98 12.02
CA ALA A 138 5.68 -1.44 11.74
C ALA A 138 4.91 -1.26 13.05
N TYR A 139 3.90 -0.39 13.07
CA TYR A 139 3.08 -0.20 14.26
C TYR A 139 1.61 -0.04 13.89
N ASN A 140 0.76 -0.35 14.85
CA ASN A 140 -0.68 -0.20 14.75
C ASN A 140 -1.25 0.42 16.03
N ILE A 141 -2.34 1.15 15.91
CA ILE A 141 -3.02 1.80 17.03
C ILE A 141 -4.49 1.36 17.06
N TYR A 142 -4.96 1.00 18.23
CA TYR A 142 -6.36 0.63 18.46
C TYR A 142 -6.96 1.44 19.63
N PRO A 143 -8.20 1.92 19.52
CA PRO A 143 -9.08 1.86 18.36
C PRO A 143 -8.57 2.77 17.22
N GLU A 144 -8.92 2.43 15.99
CA GLU A 144 -8.44 3.07 14.76
C GLU A 144 -8.70 4.58 14.74
N ILE A 145 -9.83 5.01 15.31
CA ILE A 145 -10.20 6.42 15.42
C ILE A 145 -9.20 7.20 16.31
N ALA A 146 -8.57 6.56 17.29
CA ALA A 146 -7.57 7.18 18.14
C ALA A 146 -6.24 7.41 17.42
N ALA A 147 -5.96 6.68 16.32
CA ALA A 147 -4.74 6.82 15.55
C ALA A 147 -4.57 8.22 14.96
N SER A 148 -5.68 8.89 14.60
CA SER A 148 -5.67 10.27 14.08
C SER A 148 -5.23 11.31 15.13
N TYR A 149 -5.33 10.98 16.41
CA TYR A 149 -4.98 11.84 17.54
C TYR A 149 -3.69 11.43 18.24
N PHE A 150 -3.16 10.25 17.92
CA PHE A 150 -1.89 9.78 18.46
C PHE A 150 -0.74 10.25 17.59
N ASN A 151 -0.05 11.28 18.05
CA ASN A 151 1.03 11.91 17.33
C ASN A 151 2.38 11.46 17.87
N LYS A 152 3.26 11.01 16.98
CA LYS A 152 4.65 10.68 17.30
C LYS A 152 5.56 11.81 16.85
N ILE A 153 6.41 12.27 17.75
CA ILE A 153 7.43 13.28 17.46
C ILE A 153 8.68 12.58 16.94
N ASP A 154 9.13 11.56 17.66
CA ASP A 154 10.30 10.77 17.29
C ASP A 154 10.03 9.29 17.54
N CYS A 155 10.53 8.42 16.66
CA CYS A 155 10.31 6.98 16.73
C CYS A 155 11.42 6.22 16.00
N PHE A 156 11.91 5.18 16.64
CA PHE A 156 12.84 4.23 16.05
C PHE A 156 12.29 3.51 14.79
N CYS A 157 10.96 3.47 14.62
CA CYS A 157 10.31 2.83 13.47
C CYS A 157 10.56 3.53 12.12
N PHE A 158 11.15 4.73 12.14
CA PHE A 158 11.50 5.46 10.92
C PHE A 158 12.89 5.10 10.38
N THR A 159 13.66 4.34 11.16
CA THR A 159 15.01 3.90 10.79
C THR A 159 15.10 2.38 10.89
N GLU A 160 15.88 1.79 9.99
CA GLU A 160 16.22 0.38 10.09
C GLU A 160 17.18 0.18 11.26
N GLN A 161 16.88 -0.82 12.09
CA GLN A 161 17.72 -1.18 13.24
C GLN A 161 18.62 -2.34 12.87
N VAL A 162 19.91 -2.23 13.16
CA VAL A 162 20.88 -3.31 13.01
C VAL A 162 21.36 -3.66 14.41
N LEU A 163 21.19 -4.92 14.80
CA LEU A 163 21.70 -5.43 16.07
C LEU A 163 22.69 -6.54 15.83
N GLU A 164 23.87 -6.42 16.45
CA GLU A 164 24.90 -7.46 16.47
C GLU A 164 24.44 -8.69 17.29
N PRO A 165 25.08 -9.85 17.16
CA PRO A 165 24.79 -11.03 17.94
C PRO A 165 24.76 -10.74 19.45
N GLY A 166 23.65 -11.06 20.11
CA GLY A 166 23.47 -10.82 21.54
C GLY A 166 23.31 -9.35 21.97
N GLN A 167 23.33 -8.42 21.03
CA GLN A 167 23.17 -6.99 21.32
C GLN A 167 21.74 -6.69 21.72
N SER A 168 21.62 -5.84 22.78
CA SER A 168 20.35 -5.23 23.19
C SER A 168 20.38 -3.72 22.94
N ALA A 169 19.27 -3.17 22.48
CA ALA A 169 19.07 -1.74 22.30
C ALA A 169 17.80 -1.27 22.97
N GLU A 170 17.85 -0.12 23.58
CA GLU A 170 16.67 0.62 24.03
C GLU A 170 16.20 1.58 22.96
N LEU A 171 14.93 1.51 22.64
CA LEU A 171 14.29 2.18 21.52
C LEU A 171 13.26 3.18 22.08
N PRO A 172 13.56 4.48 22.12
CA PRO A 172 12.63 5.48 22.62
C PRO A 172 11.52 5.77 21.61
N VAL A 173 10.32 6.01 22.11
CA VAL A 173 9.15 6.51 21.37
C VAL A 173 8.67 7.76 22.08
N ASN A 174 8.79 8.89 21.43
CA ASN A 174 8.30 10.18 21.92
C ASN A 174 6.95 10.49 21.27
N PHE A 175 5.91 10.67 22.07
CA PHE A 175 4.55 10.82 21.58
C PHE A 175 3.72 11.75 22.46
N PHE A 176 2.60 12.21 21.94
CA PHE A 176 1.51 12.84 22.68
C PHE A 176 0.17 12.46 22.07
N VAL A 177 -0.91 12.58 22.85
CA VAL A 177 -2.28 12.43 22.35
C VAL A 177 -2.88 13.84 22.19
N ASP A 178 -3.36 14.14 20.97
CA ASP A 178 -3.84 15.48 20.61
C ASP A 178 -5.07 15.89 21.46
N PRO A 179 -5.02 17.05 22.13
CA PRO A 179 -6.16 17.58 22.87
C PRO A 179 -7.42 17.79 22.05
N VAL A 180 -7.30 17.97 20.73
CA VAL A 180 -8.44 18.11 19.81
C VAL A 180 -9.38 16.88 19.86
N MET A 181 -8.88 15.72 20.29
CA MET A 181 -9.64 14.49 20.49
C MET A 181 -10.91 14.71 21.35
N VAL A 182 -10.92 15.64 22.30
CA VAL A 182 -12.10 15.91 23.13
C VAL A 182 -13.26 16.57 22.38
N ARG A 183 -12.96 17.20 21.24
CA ARG A 183 -13.97 17.88 20.41
C ARG A 183 -14.65 16.92 19.44
N ASP A 184 -14.05 15.78 19.18
CA ASP A 184 -14.61 14.75 18.33
C ASP A 184 -15.64 13.91 19.10
N LYS A 185 -16.84 13.74 18.53
CA LYS A 185 -17.95 13.01 19.15
C LYS A 185 -17.64 11.53 19.37
N ASP A 186 -16.89 10.95 18.46
CA ASP A 186 -16.59 9.52 18.43
C ASP A 186 -15.31 9.19 19.22
N ALA A 187 -14.30 10.08 19.18
CA ALA A 187 -13.05 9.90 19.87
C ALA A 187 -13.06 10.34 21.34
N ARG A 188 -13.89 11.33 21.70
CA ARG A 188 -13.93 11.88 23.08
C ARG A 188 -14.25 10.87 24.19
N ALA A 189 -14.90 9.75 23.85
CA ALA A 189 -15.25 8.71 24.81
C ALA A 189 -14.10 7.71 25.04
N ILE A 190 -13.04 7.76 24.22
CA ILE A 190 -11.91 6.83 24.30
C ILE A 190 -11.07 7.20 25.52
N THR A 191 -10.88 6.20 26.39
CA THR A 191 -10.05 6.28 27.60
C THR A 191 -8.85 5.34 27.54
N HIS A 192 -8.83 4.41 26.57
CA HIS A 192 -7.78 3.41 26.42
C HIS A 192 -7.34 3.39 24.95
N ILE A 193 -6.03 3.45 24.74
CA ILE A 193 -5.38 3.34 23.44
C ILE A 193 -4.34 2.24 23.53
N ALA A 194 -4.36 1.30 22.60
CA ALA A 194 -3.31 0.29 22.47
C ALA A 194 -2.40 0.62 21.29
N VAL A 195 -1.09 0.60 21.53
CA VAL A 195 -0.05 0.82 20.53
C VAL A 195 0.76 -0.46 20.42
N SER A 196 0.70 -1.12 19.28
CA SER A 196 1.42 -2.35 19.02
C SER A 196 2.50 -2.14 17.98
N TYR A 197 3.73 -2.52 18.28
CA TYR A 197 4.84 -2.55 17.34
C TYR A 197 5.17 -3.98 16.95
N THR A 198 5.50 -4.19 15.68
CA THR A 198 5.97 -5.48 15.18
C THR A 198 7.22 -5.28 14.35
N PHE A 199 8.30 -5.99 14.70
CA PHE A 199 9.53 -6.01 13.91
C PHE A 199 9.49 -7.09 12.82
N TYR A 200 10.01 -6.72 11.66
CA TYR A 200 10.17 -7.58 10.48
C TYR A 200 11.62 -7.57 10.01
N PRO A 201 12.16 -8.70 9.58
CA PRO A 201 13.50 -8.73 9.00
C PRO A 201 13.52 -7.94 7.67
N VAL A 202 14.56 -7.14 7.48
CA VAL A 202 14.82 -6.51 6.17
C VAL A 202 15.62 -7.48 5.34
N ALA A 203 15.10 -7.89 4.17
CA ALA A 203 15.84 -8.73 3.24
C ALA A 203 17.11 -7.99 2.77
N THR A 204 18.27 -8.52 3.09
CA THR A 204 19.52 -8.04 2.48
C THR A 204 19.49 -8.39 1.00
N PRO A 205 19.72 -7.44 0.07
CA PRO A 205 19.83 -7.77 -1.35
C PRO A 205 20.95 -8.79 -1.57
N GLY A 206 20.60 -10.06 -1.80
CA GLY A 206 21.53 -11.18 -1.97
C GLY A 206 21.32 -12.39 -1.07
N GLY A 207 20.47 -12.29 -0.03
CA GLY A 207 20.09 -13.43 0.80
C GLY A 207 18.78 -14.06 0.32
N VAL A 208 18.88 -15.21 -0.36
CA VAL A 208 17.72 -16.05 -0.69
C VAL A 208 17.04 -16.42 0.63
N ALA A 209 15.77 -16.08 0.78
CA ALA A 209 14.97 -16.53 1.92
C ALA A 209 15.03 -18.06 1.97
N GLN A 210 15.78 -18.63 2.91
CA GLN A 210 15.77 -20.06 3.16
C GLN A 210 14.38 -20.41 3.74
N LYS A 211 13.56 -21.05 2.89
CA LYS A 211 12.35 -21.72 3.27
C LYS A 211 12.66 -22.69 4.42
N PRO A 212 11.95 -22.67 5.56
CA PRO A 212 12.19 -23.62 6.63
C PRO A 212 12.02 -25.03 6.09
N ALA A 213 13.03 -25.86 6.29
CA ALA A 213 12.99 -27.27 5.96
C ALA A 213 11.89 -27.92 6.77
N GLY A 214 10.81 -28.35 6.10
CA GLY A 214 9.73 -29.12 6.72
C GLY A 214 10.32 -30.40 7.33
N LYS A 215 10.17 -30.57 8.63
CA LYS A 215 10.37 -31.86 9.27
C LYS A 215 9.30 -32.82 8.77
N SER A 216 9.71 -33.74 7.92
CA SER A 216 8.97 -34.97 7.65
C SER A 216 9.17 -35.88 8.88
N GLY A 217 8.13 -36.14 9.57
CA GLY A 217 7.98 -37.17 10.59
C GLY A 217 6.69 -37.90 10.33
#